data_df0d04200041adf914f9034c9b2258cc
#
_entry.id   df0d04200041adf914f9034c9b2258cc
#
_cell.length_a   1.000
_cell.length_b   1.000
_cell.length_c   1.000
_cell.angle_alpha   90.00
_cell.angle_beta   90.00
_cell.angle_gamma   90.00
#
_symmetry.space_group_name_H-M   'P 1'
#
loop_
_entity.id
_entity.type
_entity.pdbx_description
1 polymer ?
#
loop_
_entity_poly.entity_id
_entity_poly.type
_entity_poly.pdbx_seq_one_letter_code
_entity_poly.pdbx_strand_id
1 'polypeptide(L)'
;MTLPYLQVPCLEDAEEFVKGLSIQKTKKQMIQRLNIKELKEQTRLKGNKMEFASLSYLFELKNGIASTGIDRIPYKRNENWIPYIRPSYRQSTSIDAYVNRNMFMDDEIYPKNTLYVSTNGQGSHTFSYVSVGDFVPNSDVTVLIPKRVMTLKEKLFYAMCITHNRFKFSYGRKPKGQKLAEILIPIRMTEKFDNINVYNIII
;
A
#
# COMPACT_ATOMS: atom_id res chain seq x y z
N MET A 1 2.78 12.53 -23.80
CA MET A 1 3.25 11.20 -23.43
C MET A 1 2.69 10.87 -22.06
N THR A 2 1.68 10.02 -22.00
CA THR A 2 1.07 9.54 -20.77
C THR A 2 1.98 8.46 -20.19
N LEU A 3 2.47 8.67 -18.97
CA LEU A 3 3.24 7.66 -18.24
C LEU A 3 2.37 6.41 -17.99
N PRO A 4 2.90 5.20 -18.19
CA PRO A 4 2.16 3.98 -17.90
C PRO A 4 1.89 3.88 -16.39
N TYR A 5 0.65 3.63 -16.04
CA TYR A 5 0.18 3.50 -14.65
C TYR A 5 0.53 2.10 -14.14
N LEU A 6 1.22 2.04 -12.99
CA LEU A 6 1.28 0.84 -12.17
C LEU A 6 -0.10 0.63 -11.53
N GLN A 7 -1.01 -0.07 -12.21
CA GLN A 7 -2.17 -0.60 -11.54
C GLN A 7 -1.71 -1.73 -10.62
N VAL A 8 -1.98 -1.58 -9.33
CA VAL A 8 -2.03 -2.75 -8.43
C VAL A 8 -3.01 -3.75 -9.07
N PRO A 9 -2.72 -5.07 -9.09
CA PRO A 9 -3.61 -6.07 -9.64
C PRO A 9 -5.06 -5.77 -9.29
N CYS A 10 -5.95 -5.87 -10.27
CA CYS A 10 -7.32 -5.39 -10.13
C CYS A 10 -8.07 -6.18 -9.04
N LEU A 11 -9.27 -5.72 -8.70
CA LEU A 11 -10.13 -6.34 -7.69
C LEU A 11 -10.37 -7.84 -7.97
N GLU A 12 -10.31 -8.25 -9.22
CA GLU A 12 -10.48 -9.63 -9.72
C GLU A 12 -9.32 -10.54 -9.29
N ASP A 13 -8.07 -10.08 -9.36
CA ASP A 13 -6.91 -10.84 -8.89
C ASP A 13 -6.92 -10.98 -7.36
N ALA A 14 -7.40 -9.95 -6.66
CA ALA A 14 -7.61 -10.00 -5.21
C ALA A 14 -8.80 -10.94 -4.87
N GLU A 15 -9.84 -10.99 -5.69
CA GLU A 15 -10.95 -11.93 -5.55
C GLU A 15 -10.52 -13.38 -5.82
N GLU A 16 -9.64 -13.61 -6.78
CA GLU A 16 -9.09 -14.93 -7.09
C GLU A 16 -8.10 -15.39 -6.00
N PHE A 17 -7.31 -14.48 -5.45
CA PHE A 17 -6.49 -14.74 -4.29
C PHE A 17 -7.33 -15.14 -3.06
N VAL A 18 -8.45 -14.46 -2.83
CA VAL A 18 -9.40 -14.78 -1.75
C VAL A 18 -10.15 -16.09 -2.04
N LYS A 19 -10.55 -16.36 -3.29
CA LYS A 19 -11.13 -17.65 -3.70
C LYS A 19 -10.15 -18.80 -3.56
N GLY A 20 -8.86 -18.56 -3.85
CA GLY A 20 -7.78 -19.51 -3.62
C GLY A 20 -7.58 -19.87 -2.15
N LEU A 21 -8.03 -19.03 -1.21
CA LEU A 21 -8.06 -19.29 0.23
C LEU A 21 -9.30 -20.11 0.67
N SER A 22 -10.14 -20.57 -0.28
CA SER A 22 -11.31 -21.45 0.00
C SER A 22 -12.38 -20.83 0.90
N ILE A 23 -12.70 -19.55 0.69
CA ILE A 23 -13.78 -18.88 1.41
C ILE A 23 -15.02 -18.86 0.47
N GLN A 24 -15.76 -19.96 0.42
CA GLN A 24 -17.12 -19.98 -0.13
C GLN A 24 -18.10 -19.45 0.92
N LYS A 25 -18.27 -18.14 1.03
CA LYS A 25 -19.41 -17.52 1.70
C LYS A 25 -19.63 -16.10 1.23
N THR A 26 -20.90 -15.70 1.14
CA THR A 26 -21.37 -14.45 0.55
C THR A 26 -20.65 -13.21 1.11
N LYS A 27 -20.45 -12.20 0.26
CA LYS A 27 -19.80 -10.90 0.54
C LYS A 27 -20.17 -10.30 1.93
N LYS A 28 -21.40 -10.51 2.37
CA LYS A 28 -21.93 -10.01 3.65
C LYS A 28 -21.45 -10.81 4.87
N GLN A 29 -21.17 -12.10 4.72
CA GLN A 29 -20.63 -12.96 5.78
C GLN A 29 -19.09 -12.84 5.88
N MET A 30 -18.39 -12.50 4.79
CA MET A 30 -16.95 -12.21 4.80
C MET A 30 -16.63 -10.96 5.65
N ILE A 31 -17.49 -9.95 5.60
CA ILE A 31 -17.29 -8.69 6.35
C ILE A 31 -17.44 -8.89 7.87
N GLN A 32 -18.22 -9.85 8.31
CA GLN A 32 -18.52 -10.04 9.75
C GLN A 32 -17.60 -11.01 10.49
N ARG A 33 -16.79 -11.86 9.81
CA ARG A 33 -16.11 -13.00 10.47
C ARG A 33 -14.74 -13.39 9.94
N LEU A 34 -13.92 -12.48 9.46
CA LEU A 34 -12.48 -12.80 9.37
C LEU A 34 -11.90 -12.82 10.80
N ASN A 35 -12.30 -13.83 11.55
CA ASN A 35 -11.60 -14.19 12.77
C ASN A 35 -10.24 -14.77 12.35
N ILE A 36 -9.18 -14.06 12.68
CA ILE A 36 -7.79 -14.46 12.39
C ILE A 36 -7.49 -15.88 12.87
N LYS A 37 -8.19 -16.37 13.91
CA LYS A 37 -8.10 -17.75 14.36
C LYS A 37 -8.62 -18.74 13.31
N GLU A 38 -9.76 -18.47 12.69
CA GLU A 38 -10.35 -19.36 11.65
C GLU A 38 -9.48 -19.38 10.38
N LEU A 39 -8.90 -18.23 9.98
CA LEU A 39 -7.96 -18.19 8.85
C LEU A 39 -6.69 -19.01 9.15
N LYS A 40 -6.15 -18.89 10.36
CA LYS A 40 -5.00 -19.68 10.81
C LYS A 40 -5.32 -21.17 10.85
N GLU A 41 -6.52 -21.55 11.27
CA GLU A 41 -6.95 -22.94 11.39
C GLU A 41 -7.21 -23.58 10.02
N GLN A 42 -7.88 -22.89 9.12
CA GLN A 42 -8.09 -23.34 7.73
C GLN A 42 -6.79 -23.47 6.93
N THR A 43 -5.82 -22.59 7.17
CA THR A 43 -4.50 -22.64 6.53
C THR A 43 -3.66 -23.79 7.11
N ARG A 44 -3.84 -24.10 8.40
CA ARG A 44 -3.20 -25.23 9.09
C ARG A 44 -3.65 -26.59 8.55
N LEU A 45 -4.94 -26.71 8.21
CA LEU A 45 -5.55 -27.93 7.65
C LEU A 45 -5.12 -28.21 6.21
N LYS A 46 -4.59 -27.22 5.48
CA LYS A 46 -4.12 -27.37 4.08
C LYS A 46 -2.60 -27.58 3.94
N GLY A 47 -1.87 -27.77 5.04
CA GLY A 47 -0.43 -28.03 4.98
C GLY A 47 0.47 -26.81 4.67
N ASN A 48 -0.07 -25.70 4.20
CA ASN A 48 0.65 -24.45 3.98
C ASN A 48 0.45 -23.51 5.18
N LYS A 49 1.40 -23.56 6.11
CA LYS A 49 1.41 -22.73 7.32
C LYS A 49 1.74 -21.27 6.96
N MET A 50 0.73 -20.50 6.56
CA MET A 50 0.91 -19.07 6.33
C MET A 50 1.02 -18.36 7.70
N GLU A 51 2.17 -17.79 7.97
CA GLU A 51 2.44 -17.01 9.18
C GLU A 51 2.08 -15.55 8.95
N PHE A 52 1.44 -14.92 9.95
CA PHE A 52 1.06 -13.51 9.91
C PHE A 52 1.80 -12.74 11.01
N ALA A 53 2.15 -11.51 10.70
CA ALA A 53 2.70 -10.56 11.66
C ALA A 53 2.04 -9.19 11.49
N SER A 54 2.27 -8.31 12.47
CA SER A 54 1.87 -6.91 12.35
C SER A 54 2.65 -6.21 11.24
N LEU A 55 2.07 -5.18 10.65
CA LEU A 55 2.75 -4.36 9.64
C LEU A 55 4.05 -3.78 10.20
N SER A 56 4.06 -3.34 11.46
CA SER A 56 5.24 -2.83 12.15
C SER A 56 6.33 -3.87 12.39
N TYR A 57 6.03 -5.15 12.31
CA TYR A 57 7.05 -6.19 12.35
C TYR A 57 7.93 -6.18 11.09
N LEU A 58 7.32 -5.97 9.92
CA LEU A 58 8.01 -6.00 8.62
C LEU A 58 8.51 -4.63 8.17
N PHE A 59 7.86 -3.54 8.61
CA PHE A 59 8.13 -2.19 8.15
C PHE A 59 8.32 -1.20 9.30
N GLU A 60 9.19 -0.22 9.09
CA GLU A 60 9.17 1.03 9.81
C GLU A 60 8.17 1.97 9.14
N LEU A 61 7.35 2.66 9.94
CA LEU A 61 6.29 3.55 9.46
C LEU A 61 6.75 5.01 9.62
N LYS A 62 6.85 5.74 8.51
CA LYS A 62 7.19 7.16 8.49
C LYS A 62 6.00 7.97 7.99
N ASN A 63 5.55 8.94 8.77
CA ASN A 63 4.50 9.87 8.33
C ASN A 63 5.09 10.90 7.37
N GLY A 64 4.30 11.29 6.39
CA GLY A 64 4.66 12.41 5.53
C GLY A 64 4.49 13.76 6.22
N ILE A 65 4.72 14.83 5.48
CA ILE A 65 4.77 16.22 5.96
C ILE A 65 3.52 16.99 5.55
N ALA A 66 3.14 17.96 6.40
CA ALA A 66 2.00 18.83 6.12
C ALA A 66 2.26 19.74 4.93
N SER A 67 1.22 20.05 4.18
CA SER A 67 1.30 20.92 2.99
C SER A 67 1.44 22.41 3.30
N THR A 68 1.30 22.80 4.57
CA THR A 68 1.39 24.21 5.00
C THR A 68 2.81 24.72 4.81
N GLY A 69 2.96 25.83 4.12
CA GLY A 69 4.26 26.49 3.87
C GLY A 69 5.09 25.82 2.76
N ILE A 70 4.56 24.79 2.07
CA ILE A 70 5.24 24.17 0.93
C ILE A 70 4.82 24.86 -0.37
N ASP A 71 5.80 25.37 -1.12
CA ASP A 71 5.58 25.86 -2.48
C ASP A 71 5.32 24.70 -3.43
N ARG A 72 4.16 24.73 -4.12
CA ARG A 72 3.65 23.65 -4.95
C ARG A 72 3.18 24.17 -6.29
N ILE A 73 3.50 23.44 -7.35
CA ILE A 73 3.05 23.76 -8.71
C ILE A 73 2.31 22.57 -9.33
N PRO A 74 1.36 22.81 -10.23
CA PRO A 74 0.52 21.73 -10.79
C PRO A 74 1.22 20.85 -11.83
N TYR A 75 2.41 21.22 -12.28
CA TYR A 75 3.14 20.50 -13.32
C TYR A 75 4.64 20.41 -13.02
N LYS A 76 5.29 19.37 -13.52
CA LYS A 76 6.74 19.17 -13.40
C LYS A 76 7.48 20.16 -14.32
N ARG A 77 8.29 21.05 -13.76
CA ARG A 77 9.11 22.01 -14.54
C ARG A 77 10.39 21.40 -15.10
N ASN A 78 11.08 20.62 -14.26
CA ASN A 78 12.36 19.95 -14.59
C ASN A 78 12.59 18.80 -13.61
N GLU A 79 13.76 18.16 -13.65
CA GLU A 79 14.08 17.00 -12.80
C GLU A 79 14.18 17.30 -11.30
N ASN A 80 14.37 18.57 -10.90
CA ASN A 80 14.37 18.97 -9.50
C ASN A 80 12.95 19.08 -8.92
N TRP A 81 11.90 19.01 -9.76
CA TRP A 81 10.52 19.02 -9.31
C TRP A 81 9.99 17.60 -9.23
N ILE A 82 9.76 17.14 -8.01
CA ILE A 82 9.31 15.78 -7.72
C ILE A 82 7.86 15.78 -7.21
N PRO A 83 7.12 14.68 -7.38
CA PRO A 83 5.74 14.56 -6.93
C PRO A 83 5.59 14.80 -5.42
N TYR A 84 4.56 15.58 -5.05
CA TYR A 84 4.01 15.64 -3.71
C TYR A 84 2.77 14.77 -3.66
N ILE A 85 2.85 13.63 -2.95
CA ILE A 85 1.83 12.58 -2.97
C ILE A 85 0.83 12.78 -1.83
N ARG A 86 -0.46 12.73 -2.16
CA ARG A 86 -1.59 12.77 -1.23
C ARG A 86 -2.37 11.45 -1.21
N PRO A 87 -3.26 11.23 -0.21
CA PRO A 87 -4.19 10.11 -0.21
C PRO A 87 -5.05 10.06 -1.46
N SER A 88 -5.11 8.89 -2.08
CA SER A 88 -5.97 8.66 -3.24
C SER A 88 -6.40 7.20 -3.33
N TYR A 89 -7.56 6.95 -3.94
CA TYR A 89 -8.05 5.61 -4.27
C TYR A 89 -7.51 5.09 -5.62
N ARG A 90 -6.79 5.94 -6.38
CA ARG A 90 -6.05 5.56 -7.59
C ARG A 90 -4.64 6.13 -7.50
N GLN A 91 -3.66 5.35 -7.89
CA GLN A 91 -2.26 5.82 -7.91
C GLN A 91 -2.08 7.02 -8.84
N SER A 92 -2.73 7.02 -10.00
CA SER A 92 -2.68 8.11 -10.98
C SER A 92 -3.15 9.45 -10.45
N THR A 93 -4.03 9.46 -9.46
CA THR A 93 -4.56 10.68 -8.84
C THR A 93 -3.92 10.98 -7.48
N SER A 94 -2.87 10.24 -7.10
CA SER A 94 -2.15 10.48 -5.84
C SER A 94 -1.17 11.65 -5.93
N ILE A 95 -0.74 12.04 -7.13
CA ILE A 95 0.10 13.23 -7.32
C ILE A 95 -0.79 14.46 -7.21
N ASP A 96 -0.64 15.21 -6.13
CA ASP A 96 -1.37 16.45 -5.89
C ASP A 96 -0.74 17.63 -6.61
N ALA A 97 0.57 17.70 -6.56
CA ALA A 97 1.38 18.77 -7.10
C ALA A 97 2.83 18.30 -7.26
N TYR A 98 3.68 19.20 -7.72
CA TYR A 98 5.12 19.02 -7.73
C TYR A 98 5.78 20.02 -6.80
N VAL A 99 6.83 19.61 -6.13
CA VAL A 99 7.61 20.41 -5.18
C VAL A 99 9.09 20.42 -5.57
N ASN A 100 9.78 21.50 -5.24
CA ASN A 100 11.20 21.59 -5.53
C ASN A 100 11.98 20.73 -4.50
N ARG A 101 12.73 19.73 -4.99
CA ARG A 101 13.53 18.81 -4.18
C ARG A 101 14.45 19.51 -3.19
N ASN A 102 15.03 20.65 -3.59
CA ASN A 102 15.98 21.40 -2.77
C ASN A 102 15.37 22.07 -1.52
N MET A 103 14.05 22.02 -1.38
CA MET A 103 13.34 22.54 -0.21
C MET A 103 13.17 21.52 0.91
N PHE A 104 13.63 20.28 0.71
CA PHE A 104 13.43 19.16 1.63
C PHE A 104 14.76 18.55 2.05
N MET A 105 14.78 17.99 3.25
CA MET A 105 15.90 17.18 3.73
C MET A 105 15.88 15.81 3.06
N ASP A 106 17.02 15.13 3.01
CA ASP A 106 17.14 13.82 2.35
C ASP A 106 16.23 12.75 2.96
N ASP A 107 15.93 12.83 4.24
CA ASP A 107 15.04 11.91 4.96
C ASP A 107 13.54 12.20 4.75
N GLU A 108 13.19 13.32 4.12
CA GLU A 108 11.84 13.70 3.72
C GLU A 108 11.52 13.29 2.28
N ILE A 109 12.54 12.94 1.49
CA ILE A 109 12.41 12.50 0.11
C ILE A 109 12.57 10.99 0.03
N TYR A 110 11.58 10.34 -0.53
CA TYR A 110 11.57 8.89 -0.67
C TYR A 110 11.82 8.48 -2.12
N PRO A 111 12.74 7.50 -2.34
CA PRO A 111 13.13 7.10 -3.69
C PRO A 111 12.03 6.29 -4.39
N LYS A 112 12.18 6.16 -5.71
CA LYS A 112 11.44 5.22 -6.54
C LYS A 112 11.38 3.83 -5.90
N ASN A 113 10.29 3.11 -6.15
CA ASN A 113 10.01 1.78 -5.59
C ASN A 113 9.79 1.78 -4.07
N THR A 114 9.35 2.89 -3.50
CA THR A 114 8.97 2.97 -2.08
C THR A 114 7.49 2.68 -1.91
N LEU A 115 7.16 1.80 -0.95
CA LEU A 115 5.78 1.46 -0.58
C LEU A 115 5.18 2.55 0.30
N TYR A 116 3.95 2.99 -0.01
CA TYR A 116 3.24 3.99 0.78
C TYR A 116 1.74 3.68 0.89
N VAL A 117 1.10 4.22 1.93
CA VAL A 117 -0.30 3.97 2.30
C VAL A 117 -1.05 5.27 2.47
N SER A 118 -2.24 5.37 1.89
CA SER A 118 -3.19 6.45 2.18
C SER A 118 -3.83 6.24 3.55
N THR A 119 -3.63 7.19 4.48
CA THR A 119 -4.11 7.07 5.87
C THR A 119 -5.31 7.95 6.17
N ASN A 120 -5.72 8.79 5.21
CA ASN A 120 -6.87 9.68 5.32
C ASN A 120 -7.58 9.80 3.96
N GLY A 121 -8.62 10.65 3.91
CA GLY A 121 -9.44 10.90 2.73
C GLY A 121 -10.63 9.95 2.62
N GLN A 122 -11.80 10.51 2.28
CA GLN A 122 -13.02 9.74 2.11
C GLN A 122 -12.85 8.73 0.95
N GLY A 123 -13.00 7.44 1.26
CA GLY A 123 -12.87 6.36 0.27
C GLY A 123 -11.44 5.95 -0.09
N SER A 124 -10.41 6.67 0.38
CA SER A 124 -9.00 6.36 0.06
C SER A 124 -8.23 5.64 1.18
N HIS A 125 -8.89 5.30 2.28
CA HIS A 125 -8.24 4.62 3.40
C HIS A 125 -7.59 3.30 3.00
N THR A 126 -6.34 3.08 3.44
CA THR A 126 -5.52 1.88 3.21
C THR A 126 -5.15 1.58 1.77
N PHE A 127 -5.60 2.34 0.78
CA PHE A 127 -5.04 2.18 -0.55
C PHE A 127 -3.53 2.40 -0.51
N SER A 128 -2.81 1.40 -1.00
CA SER A 128 -1.36 1.30 -0.89
C SER A 128 -0.75 1.10 -2.25
N TYR A 129 0.37 1.76 -2.49
CA TYR A 129 1.02 1.80 -3.78
C TYR A 129 2.53 1.73 -3.63
N VAL A 130 3.22 1.38 -4.71
CA VAL A 130 4.67 1.49 -4.83
C VAL A 130 4.99 2.64 -5.77
N SER A 131 5.84 3.58 -5.34
CA SER A 131 6.15 4.78 -6.10
C SER A 131 6.88 4.47 -7.41
N VAL A 132 6.57 5.23 -8.47
CA VAL A 132 7.21 5.11 -9.78
C VAL A 132 8.40 6.06 -9.96
N GLY A 133 8.59 6.99 -9.05
CA GLY A 133 9.70 7.95 -8.99
C GLY A 133 9.93 8.40 -7.56
N ASP A 134 10.92 9.26 -7.37
CA ASP A 134 11.16 9.94 -6.09
C ASP A 134 9.99 10.85 -5.77
N PHE A 135 9.67 11.02 -4.49
CA PHE A 135 8.52 11.79 -4.05
C PHE A 135 8.63 12.29 -2.61
N VAL A 136 7.80 13.28 -2.29
CA VAL A 136 7.55 13.75 -0.92
C VAL A 136 6.13 13.36 -0.53
N PRO A 137 5.90 12.67 0.60
CA PRO A 137 4.56 12.27 1.05
C PRO A 137 3.87 13.39 1.84
N ASN A 138 2.57 13.57 1.63
CA ASN A 138 1.70 14.38 2.47
C ASN A 138 1.53 13.75 3.86
N SER A 139 1.19 14.55 4.89
CA SER A 139 0.96 14.10 6.27
C SER A 139 -0.13 13.04 6.45
N ASP A 140 -0.97 12.84 5.45
CA ASP A 140 -2.01 11.79 5.40
C ASP A 140 -1.60 10.59 4.54
N VAL A 141 -0.30 10.50 4.22
CA VAL A 141 0.36 9.36 3.59
C VAL A 141 1.41 8.84 4.57
N THR A 142 1.43 7.55 4.81
CA THR A 142 2.47 6.88 5.58
C THR A 142 3.35 6.07 4.65
N VAL A 143 4.65 6.30 4.72
CA VAL A 143 5.66 5.52 3.99
C VAL A 143 6.06 4.31 4.81
N LEU A 144 6.24 3.19 4.14
CA LEU A 144 6.61 1.91 4.73
C LEU A 144 8.03 1.52 4.31
N ILE A 145 8.96 1.66 5.22
CA ILE A 145 10.36 1.30 5.01
C ILE A 145 10.55 -0.16 5.42
N PRO A 146 10.90 -1.06 4.49
CA PRO A 146 11.13 -2.46 4.82
C PRO A 146 12.29 -2.63 5.80
N LYS A 147 12.09 -3.44 6.84
CA LYS A 147 13.15 -3.79 7.81
C LYS A 147 14.12 -4.87 7.29
N ARG A 148 13.86 -5.41 6.10
CA ARG A 148 14.75 -6.29 5.34
C ARG A 148 14.74 -5.89 3.87
N VAL A 149 15.71 -6.37 3.11
CA VAL A 149 15.69 -6.19 1.66
C VAL A 149 14.43 -6.84 1.08
N MET A 150 13.68 -6.08 0.28
CA MET A 150 12.48 -6.53 -0.42
C MET A 150 12.56 -6.16 -1.90
N THR A 151 12.17 -7.11 -2.74
CA THR A 151 12.03 -6.89 -4.18
C THR A 151 10.81 -5.98 -4.47
N LEU A 152 10.75 -5.41 -5.67
CA LEU A 152 9.59 -4.66 -6.14
C LEU A 152 8.32 -5.53 -6.05
N LYS A 153 8.41 -6.79 -6.43
CA LYS A 153 7.32 -7.76 -6.41
C LYS A 153 6.78 -8.00 -5.00
N GLU A 154 7.67 -8.16 -4.01
CA GLU A 154 7.27 -8.25 -2.59
C GLU A 154 6.55 -6.98 -2.12
N LYS A 155 7.05 -5.80 -2.49
CA LYS A 155 6.41 -4.52 -2.13
C LYS A 155 5.02 -4.38 -2.75
N LEU A 156 4.82 -4.82 -4.00
CA LEU A 156 3.51 -4.88 -4.66
C LEU A 156 2.56 -5.86 -3.95
N PHE A 157 3.07 -7.03 -3.57
CA PHE A 157 2.30 -7.99 -2.76
C PHE A 157 1.83 -7.37 -1.44
N TYR A 158 2.72 -6.68 -0.73
CA TYR A 158 2.34 -6.03 0.53
C TYR A 158 1.40 -4.84 0.31
N ALA A 159 1.54 -4.08 -0.77
CA ALA A 159 0.58 -3.04 -1.14
C ALA A 159 -0.84 -3.62 -1.29
N MET A 160 -0.96 -4.76 -1.97
CA MET A 160 -2.23 -5.48 -2.11
C MET A 160 -2.76 -5.97 -0.75
N CYS A 161 -1.91 -6.61 0.08
CA CYS A 161 -2.32 -7.10 1.39
C CYS A 161 -2.83 -6.00 2.32
N ILE A 162 -2.19 -4.82 2.30
CA ILE A 162 -2.60 -3.67 3.10
C ILE A 162 -3.93 -3.11 2.57
N THR A 163 -4.04 -2.90 1.25
CA THR A 163 -5.26 -2.43 0.61
C THR A 163 -6.44 -3.35 0.90
N HIS A 164 -6.22 -4.66 0.93
CA HIS A 164 -7.26 -5.64 1.24
C HIS A 164 -7.81 -5.52 2.68
N ASN A 165 -7.03 -4.96 3.61
CA ASN A 165 -7.50 -4.68 4.97
C ASN A 165 -8.39 -3.44 5.10
N ARG A 166 -8.74 -2.73 4.00
CA ARG A 166 -9.53 -1.48 4.00
C ARG A 166 -10.89 -1.60 4.69
N PHE A 167 -11.51 -2.78 4.67
CA PHE A 167 -12.79 -3.04 5.31
C PHE A 167 -12.76 -2.86 6.84
N LYS A 168 -11.58 -2.85 7.47
CA LYS A 168 -11.38 -2.60 8.90
C LYS A 168 -11.49 -1.11 9.25
N PHE A 169 -11.45 -0.24 8.25
CA PHE A 169 -11.36 1.21 8.42
C PHE A 169 -12.54 1.92 7.78
N SER A 170 -12.94 3.05 8.37
CA SER A 170 -14.06 3.87 7.91
C SER A 170 -13.89 5.31 8.37
N TYR A 171 -14.86 6.17 8.06
CA TYR A 171 -14.92 7.51 8.63
C TYR A 171 -14.89 7.44 10.18
N GLY A 172 -14.00 8.20 10.81
CA GLY A 172 -13.74 8.13 12.26
C GLY A 172 -12.83 6.98 12.71
N ARG A 173 -12.53 6.02 11.84
CA ARG A 173 -11.62 4.90 12.13
C ARG A 173 -10.50 4.84 11.10
N LYS A 174 -9.69 5.90 11.05
CA LYS A 174 -8.60 6.03 10.08
C LYS A 174 -7.46 5.05 10.37
N PRO A 175 -6.78 4.50 9.32
CA PRO A 175 -5.60 3.67 9.43
C PRO A 175 -4.35 4.54 9.69
N LYS A 176 -4.22 5.12 10.86
CA LYS A 176 -3.09 6.00 11.23
C LYS A 176 -2.45 5.54 12.53
N GLY A 177 -1.12 5.71 12.67
CA GLY A 177 -0.38 5.35 13.86
C GLY A 177 -0.51 3.87 14.22
N GLN A 178 -0.84 3.59 15.47
CA GLN A 178 -0.96 2.24 16.02
C GLN A 178 -1.94 1.35 15.23
N LYS A 179 -3.07 1.90 14.79
CA LYS A 179 -4.07 1.15 14.02
C LYS A 179 -3.55 0.62 12.69
N LEU A 180 -2.69 1.39 12.02
CA LEU A 180 -2.01 0.95 10.81
C LEU A 180 -0.91 -0.06 11.16
N ALA A 181 -0.11 0.21 12.16
CA ALA A 181 1.00 -0.62 12.60
C ALA A 181 0.57 -2.05 12.98
N GLU A 182 -0.62 -2.23 13.51
CA GLU A 182 -1.19 -3.50 13.96
C GLU A 182 -1.92 -4.31 12.89
N ILE A 183 -2.02 -3.82 11.65
CA ILE A 183 -2.59 -4.61 10.55
C ILE A 183 -1.80 -5.90 10.41
N LEU A 184 -2.49 -7.04 10.45
CA LEU A 184 -1.88 -8.34 10.22
C LEU A 184 -1.79 -8.64 8.72
N ILE A 185 -0.59 -8.97 8.28
CA ILE A 185 -0.25 -9.33 6.91
C ILE A 185 0.62 -10.60 6.91
N PRO A 186 0.68 -11.36 5.82
CA PRO A 186 1.58 -12.50 5.69
C PRO A 186 3.04 -12.09 5.89
N ILE A 187 3.83 -12.90 6.60
CA ILE A 187 5.27 -12.65 6.78
C ILE A 187 6.05 -12.83 5.47
N ARG A 188 5.56 -13.72 4.60
CA ARG A 188 6.18 -14.02 3.30
C ARG A 188 5.17 -13.88 2.18
N MET A 189 5.64 -13.52 1.02
CA MET A 189 4.87 -13.54 -0.22
C MET A 189 4.43 -14.98 -0.52
N THR A 190 3.21 -15.14 -1.05
CA THR A 190 2.68 -16.46 -1.39
C THR A 190 3.28 -16.96 -2.72
N GLU A 191 3.42 -18.27 -2.86
CA GLU A 191 3.89 -18.90 -4.11
C GLU A 191 3.00 -18.52 -5.31
N LYS A 192 1.69 -18.41 -5.10
CA LYS A 192 0.77 -17.97 -6.16
C LYS A 192 1.13 -16.58 -6.68
N PHE A 193 1.39 -15.63 -5.79
CA PHE A 193 1.79 -14.28 -6.19
C PHE A 193 3.19 -14.27 -6.80
N ASP A 194 4.08 -15.15 -6.33
CA ASP A 194 5.42 -15.28 -6.89
C ASP A 194 5.42 -15.75 -8.35
N ASN A 195 4.45 -16.53 -8.73
CA ASN A 195 4.27 -16.99 -10.11
C ASN A 195 3.63 -15.93 -11.04
N ILE A 196 3.10 -14.82 -10.52
CA ILE A 196 2.55 -13.74 -11.35
C ILE A 196 3.69 -12.94 -12.00
N ASN A 197 3.65 -12.79 -13.31
CA ASN A 197 4.56 -11.90 -14.01
C ASN A 197 4.09 -10.44 -13.89
N VAL A 198 4.50 -9.78 -12.82
CA VAL A 198 4.13 -8.38 -12.56
C VAL A 198 4.70 -7.40 -13.60
N TYR A 199 5.74 -7.78 -14.33
CA TYR A 199 6.35 -6.91 -15.36
C TYR A 199 5.49 -6.81 -16.63
N ASN A 200 4.63 -7.78 -16.90
CA ASN A 200 3.66 -7.70 -18.01
C ASN A 200 2.45 -6.82 -17.69
N ILE A 201 2.31 -6.38 -16.43
CA ILE A 201 1.21 -5.52 -15.97
C ILE A 201 1.64 -4.03 -16.00
N ILE A 202 2.93 -3.77 -16.19
CA ILE A 202 3.56 -2.44 -16.11
C ILE A 202 3.70 -1.78 -17.50
N ILE A 203 3.16 -2.38 -18.56
CA ILE A 203 3.20 -1.82 -19.92
C ILE A 203 1.98 -0.93 -20.18
#